data_9a7b02e068ea80407a4e28c9c719cf0a
#
_entry.id   9a7b02e068ea80407a4e28c9c719cf0a
#
_cell.length_a   1.000
_cell.length_b   1.000
_cell.length_c   1.000
_cell.angle_alpha   90.00
_cell.angle_beta   90.00
_cell.angle_gamma   90.00
#
_symmetry.space_group_name_H-M   'P 1'
#
loop_
_entity.id
_entity.type
_entity.pdbx_description
1 polymer ?
#
loop_
_entity_poly.entity_id
_entity_poly.type
_entity_poly.pdbx_seq_one_letter_code
_entity_poly.pdbx_strand_id
1 'polypeptide(L)'
;MRIFEKLESEVRGYIRSFPTIFKKAKGAILTDEQGVEYIDFFAGAGTLNYGHNNEHISKALIEYLQEDGIVHGLDMATTAKKEFLQSFENLILKPRNLEYKLQFTGPTGTNAVETALKLARLVKGRSNVVAFTNGYHGLSQGSLAVTGNNEYRDESYISRTNATFMPFDGYFDDMNTLKYFRKFLEDGSSGVDLPAAVILETIQGEGGINVASKEWLQELEAICREFDMLLIVDDIQVGNGRSGEFFSFEFAGINPDMVTLSKSIGGGLPMALLLFKPHLDQWKPGEHTGTFRGNNLAFVASKVSLDNYWQNDNLSKAVKYKEEILKDSLTQIANKHKDVYDIDVRGRGLVYGFEIKNDKSMAGEISKKAFQEGLIVETCGSEGQVVKFLPPLLIEEELLKEGLKRFEIAVDKLIEERSEHLKGAY
;
A
#
# COMPACT_ATOMS: atom_id res chain seq x y z
N MET A 1 -0.21 10.75 26.96
CA MET A 1 -1.46 10.08 26.49
C MET A 1 -2.72 10.90 26.79
N ARG A 2 -2.96 11.39 28.02
CA ARG A 2 -4.22 12.07 28.43
C ARG A 2 -4.71 13.20 27.49
N ILE A 3 -3.81 13.98 26.85
CA ILE A 3 -4.21 15.07 25.95
C ILE A 3 -4.84 14.53 24.65
N PHE A 4 -4.32 13.44 24.11
CA PHE A 4 -4.84 12.77 22.92
C PHE A 4 -6.23 12.17 23.19
N GLU A 5 -6.40 11.52 24.35
CA GLU A 5 -7.71 10.98 24.78
C GLU A 5 -8.77 12.06 24.98
N LYS A 6 -8.35 13.26 25.43
CA LYS A 6 -9.25 14.38 25.68
C LYS A 6 -9.68 15.13 24.42
N LEU A 7 -8.77 15.29 23.43
CA LEU A 7 -8.98 16.23 22.32
C LEU A 7 -9.12 15.56 20.96
N GLU A 8 -8.60 14.35 20.81
CA GLU A 8 -8.61 13.65 19.54
C GLU A 8 -9.81 12.69 19.45
N SER A 9 -10.33 12.52 18.24
CA SER A 9 -11.44 11.60 17.98
C SER A 9 -11.13 10.15 18.39
N GLU A 10 -12.15 9.37 18.70
CA GLU A 10 -12.03 7.93 18.99
C GLU A 10 -11.57 7.09 17.78
N VAL A 11 -11.53 7.65 16.57
CA VAL A 11 -11.06 6.99 15.35
C VAL A 11 -9.56 6.58 15.38
N ARG A 12 -8.77 7.12 16.32
CA ARG A 12 -7.34 6.80 16.46
C ARG A 12 -7.11 5.32 16.73
N GLY A 13 -6.40 4.67 15.82
CA GLY A 13 -6.00 3.26 15.90
C GLY A 13 -4.58 3.08 16.46
N TYR A 14 -3.57 3.56 15.72
CA TYR A 14 -2.15 3.29 15.99
C TYR A 14 -1.64 3.76 17.35
N ILE A 15 -2.18 4.85 17.91
CA ILE A 15 -1.87 5.30 19.27
C ILE A 15 -2.27 4.27 20.35
N ARG A 16 -3.24 3.40 20.05
CA ARG A 16 -3.64 2.30 20.95
C ARG A 16 -2.75 1.07 20.74
N SER A 17 -2.31 0.84 19.51
CA SER A 17 -1.39 -0.25 19.19
C SER A 17 0.02 0.02 19.70
N PHE A 18 0.46 1.29 19.65
CA PHE A 18 1.79 1.74 20.04
C PHE A 18 1.67 2.85 21.12
N PRO A 19 1.37 2.50 22.38
CA PRO A 19 0.97 3.44 23.43
C PRO A 19 2.17 4.20 24.04
N THR A 20 2.94 4.91 23.22
CA THR A 20 4.01 5.82 23.63
C THR A 20 3.93 7.13 22.83
N ILE A 21 4.72 8.13 23.22
CA ILE A 21 4.84 9.41 22.50
C ILE A 21 6.19 9.45 21.80
N PHE A 22 6.18 9.29 20.48
CA PHE A 22 7.38 9.36 19.67
C PHE A 22 7.85 10.80 19.51
N LYS A 23 9.18 11.02 19.62
CA LYS A 23 9.81 12.32 19.57
C LYS A 23 10.75 12.51 18.40
N LYS A 24 11.46 11.46 17.99
CA LYS A 24 12.45 11.48 16.93
C LYS A 24 12.31 10.25 16.04
N ALA A 25 12.75 10.37 14.79
CA ALA A 25 12.88 9.23 13.90
C ALA A 25 14.03 9.46 12.90
N LYS A 26 14.77 8.41 12.54
CA LYS A 26 15.77 8.44 11.46
C LYS A 26 15.90 7.04 10.84
N GLY A 27 15.88 6.97 9.51
CA GLY A 27 15.95 5.69 8.81
C GLY A 27 14.81 4.77 9.21
N ALA A 28 15.11 3.65 9.83
CA ALA A 28 14.14 2.69 10.34
C ALA A 28 14.09 2.66 11.90
N ILE A 29 14.45 3.76 12.55
CA ILE A 29 14.41 3.88 14.02
C ILE A 29 13.50 5.03 14.43
N LEU A 30 12.56 4.75 15.34
CA LEU A 30 11.81 5.76 16.10
C LEU A 30 12.31 5.80 17.54
N THR A 31 12.35 6.99 18.12
CA THR A 31 12.71 7.21 19.53
C THR A 31 11.56 7.93 20.23
N ASP A 32 11.13 7.43 21.37
CA ASP A 32 10.08 8.06 22.18
C ASP A 32 10.63 9.15 23.10
N GLU A 33 9.73 9.80 23.87
CA GLU A 33 10.10 10.87 24.81
C GLU A 33 10.98 10.38 25.97
N GLN A 34 10.96 9.09 26.28
CA GLN A 34 11.77 8.46 27.31
C GLN A 34 13.16 8.06 26.78
N GLY A 35 13.38 8.15 25.45
CA GLY A 35 14.63 7.76 24.80
C GLY A 35 14.71 6.29 24.43
N VAL A 36 13.58 5.55 24.50
CA VAL A 36 13.49 4.16 24.03
C VAL A 36 13.46 4.13 22.50
N GLU A 37 14.27 3.26 21.92
CA GLU A 37 14.35 3.09 20.46
C GLU A 37 13.56 1.86 19.99
N TYR A 38 12.82 2.06 18.90
CA TYR A 38 12.00 1.05 18.24
C TYR A 38 12.43 0.91 16.79
N ILE A 39 12.62 -0.33 16.34
CA ILE A 39 12.81 -0.64 14.92
C ILE A 39 11.45 -0.57 14.22
N ASP A 40 11.39 0.14 13.10
CA ASP A 40 10.16 0.41 12.38
C ASP A 40 9.98 -0.52 11.18
N PHE A 41 9.10 -1.51 11.34
CA PHE A 41 8.63 -2.36 10.23
C PHE A 41 7.21 -1.98 9.78
N PHE A 42 6.77 -0.77 10.12
CA PHE A 42 5.49 -0.20 9.70
C PHE A 42 5.69 0.89 8.62
N ALA A 43 6.74 1.71 8.76
CA ALA A 43 7.12 2.77 7.82
C ALA A 43 5.94 3.69 7.42
N GLY A 44 5.12 4.07 8.41
CA GLY A 44 3.93 4.88 8.17
C GLY A 44 2.94 4.23 7.19
N ALA A 45 2.62 2.94 7.37
CA ALA A 45 1.81 2.14 6.47
C ALA A 45 2.33 2.11 5.02
N GLY A 46 3.66 2.08 4.86
CA GLY A 46 4.33 2.08 3.56
C GLY A 46 4.53 3.46 2.93
N THR A 47 4.36 4.54 3.69
CA THR A 47 4.63 5.91 3.22
C THR A 47 6.13 6.25 3.19
N LEU A 48 6.92 5.61 4.04
CA LEU A 48 8.32 5.94 4.28
C LEU A 48 9.27 4.90 3.66
N ASN A 49 9.11 4.60 2.38
CA ASN A 49 10.00 3.69 1.67
C ASN A 49 11.47 4.08 1.77
N TYR A 50 11.75 5.39 1.80
CA TYR A 50 13.11 5.92 1.90
C TYR A 50 13.55 6.18 3.36
N GLY A 51 12.77 5.72 4.33
CA GLY A 51 13.02 5.90 5.76
C GLY A 51 12.63 7.28 6.30
N HIS A 52 12.62 7.38 7.63
CA HIS A 52 12.39 8.66 8.32
C HIS A 52 13.57 9.61 8.13
N ASN A 53 13.28 10.90 7.89
CA ASN A 53 14.28 11.96 7.77
C ASN A 53 15.47 11.57 6.88
N ASN A 54 15.16 11.05 5.67
CA ASN A 54 16.17 10.75 4.68
C ASN A 54 17.03 11.98 4.40
N GLU A 55 18.35 11.81 4.45
CA GLU A 55 19.30 12.91 4.41
C GLU A 55 19.18 13.76 3.13
N HIS A 56 19.07 13.11 1.97
CA HIS A 56 18.93 13.81 0.69
C HIS A 56 17.63 14.60 0.62
N ILE A 57 16.52 14.02 1.08
CA ILE A 57 15.21 14.67 1.10
C ILE A 57 15.22 15.85 2.07
N SER A 58 15.68 15.62 3.30
CA SER A 58 15.69 16.65 4.35
C SER A 58 16.56 17.86 3.94
N LYS A 59 17.74 17.62 3.37
CA LYS A 59 18.63 18.67 2.87
C LYS A 59 17.94 19.50 1.78
N ALA A 60 17.39 18.85 0.77
CA ALA A 60 16.72 19.54 -0.33
C ALA A 60 15.51 20.37 0.11
N LEU A 61 14.72 19.87 1.07
CA LEU A 61 13.59 20.62 1.62
C LEU A 61 14.04 21.86 2.39
N ILE A 62 15.11 21.77 3.19
CA ILE A 62 15.68 22.90 3.93
C ILE A 62 16.19 23.96 2.94
N GLU A 63 16.97 23.55 1.94
CA GLU A 63 17.50 24.44 0.90
C GLU A 63 16.36 25.15 0.14
N TYR A 64 15.34 24.40 -0.29
CA TYR A 64 14.18 24.94 -1.00
C TYR A 64 13.44 26.01 -0.19
N LEU A 65 13.26 25.79 1.11
CA LEU A 65 12.59 26.75 2.01
C LEU A 65 13.47 27.98 2.28
N GLN A 66 14.81 27.81 2.37
CA GLN A 66 15.75 28.91 2.56
C GLN A 66 15.85 29.83 1.33
N GLU A 67 15.55 29.31 0.15
CA GLU A 67 15.53 30.04 -1.12
C GLU A 67 14.14 30.62 -1.46
N ASP A 68 13.26 30.75 -0.48
CA ASP A 68 11.87 31.25 -0.66
C ASP A 68 11.04 30.46 -1.67
N GLY A 69 11.27 29.14 -1.76
CA GLY A 69 10.56 28.25 -2.66
C GLY A 69 9.03 28.27 -2.47
N ILE A 70 8.28 28.19 -3.57
CA ILE A 70 6.81 28.19 -3.55
C ILE A 70 6.30 26.94 -2.84
N VAL A 71 5.67 27.08 -1.67
CA VAL A 71 5.15 25.95 -0.89
C VAL A 71 3.88 25.38 -1.50
N HIS A 72 2.95 26.22 -1.90
CA HIS A 72 1.63 25.83 -2.41
C HIS A 72 1.36 26.46 -3.79
N GLY A 73 1.21 25.63 -4.81
CA GLY A 73 1.09 26.06 -6.20
C GLY A 73 -0.27 25.76 -6.87
N LEU A 74 -1.23 25.11 -6.21
CA LEU A 74 -2.42 24.60 -6.90
C LEU A 74 -2.03 23.81 -8.17
N ASP A 75 -2.52 24.21 -9.33
CA ASP A 75 -2.15 23.67 -10.64
C ASP A 75 -1.25 24.59 -11.47
N MET A 76 -0.76 25.69 -10.85
CA MET A 76 0.20 26.58 -11.51
C MET A 76 1.50 25.82 -11.87
N ALA A 77 2.14 26.28 -12.92
CA ALA A 77 3.47 25.82 -13.28
C ALA A 77 4.50 26.40 -12.31
N THR A 78 5.22 25.52 -11.60
CA THR A 78 6.33 25.87 -10.70
C THR A 78 7.58 25.13 -11.13
N THR A 79 8.74 25.62 -10.74
CA THR A 79 10.04 24.95 -11.00
C THR A 79 10.05 23.56 -10.37
N ALA A 80 9.64 23.44 -9.10
CA ALA A 80 9.60 22.17 -8.39
C ALA A 80 8.72 21.13 -9.10
N LYS A 81 7.53 21.53 -9.55
CA LYS A 81 6.62 20.67 -10.33
C LYS A 81 7.23 20.24 -11.65
N LYS A 82 7.83 21.19 -12.39
CA LYS A 82 8.49 20.92 -13.68
C LYS A 82 9.61 19.89 -13.50
N GLU A 83 10.47 20.09 -12.53
CA GLU A 83 11.61 19.21 -12.26
C GLU A 83 11.16 17.80 -11.82
N PHE A 84 10.14 17.70 -10.96
CA PHE A 84 9.53 16.41 -10.62
C PHE A 84 9.01 15.69 -11.86
N LEU A 85 8.24 16.38 -12.72
CA LEU A 85 7.69 15.77 -13.95
C LEU A 85 8.80 15.30 -14.89
N GLN A 86 9.89 16.05 -15.02
CA GLN A 86 11.05 15.67 -15.83
C GLN A 86 11.76 14.42 -15.27
N SER A 87 12.00 14.37 -13.96
CA SER A 87 12.60 13.20 -13.31
C SER A 87 11.69 11.97 -13.45
N PHE A 88 10.38 12.14 -13.23
CA PHE A 88 9.42 11.03 -13.36
C PHE A 88 9.36 10.50 -14.80
N GLU A 89 9.29 11.37 -15.78
CA GLU A 89 9.33 10.97 -17.20
C GLU A 89 10.61 10.22 -17.54
N ASN A 90 11.77 10.80 -17.19
CA ASN A 90 13.07 10.29 -17.62
C ASN A 90 13.51 9.02 -16.88
N LEU A 91 13.21 8.90 -15.58
CA LEU A 91 13.67 7.81 -14.72
C LEU A 91 12.63 6.70 -14.55
N ILE A 92 11.34 7.01 -14.71
CA ILE A 92 10.29 6.04 -14.46
C ILE A 92 9.59 5.61 -15.74
N LEU A 93 9.03 6.56 -16.51
CA LEU A 93 8.20 6.22 -17.66
C LEU A 93 9.02 5.74 -18.86
N LYS A 94 10.01 6.53 -19.30
CA LYS A 94 10.83 6.21 -20.51
C LYS A 94 11.56 4.87 -20.41
N PRO A 95 12.25 4.53 -19.32
CA PRO A 95 12.96 3.23 -19.23
C PRO A 95 12.03 2.03 -19.29
N ARG A 96 10.74 2.22 -18.94
CA ARG A 96 9.70 1.18 -18.95
C ARG A 96 8.85 1.18 -20.22
N ASN A 97 9.13 2.09 -21.14
CA ASN A 97 8.33 2.29 -22.35
C ASN A 97 6.84 2.49 -22.04
N LEU A 98 6.55 3.27 -20.99
CA LEU A 98 5.20 3.62 -20.54
C LEU A 98 4.84 5.04 -20.96
N GLU A 99 3.66 5.18 -21.54
CA GLU A 99 3.09 6.47 -21.92
C GLU A 99 1.89 6.79 -21.04
N TYR A 100 2.12 7.62 -20.02
CA TYR A 100 1.06 8.11 -19.12
C TYR A 100 1.07 9.63 -19.02
N LYS A 101 -0.13 10.21 -18.89
CA LYS A 101 -0.32 11.54 -18.32
C LYS A 101 -0.45 11.43 -16.81
N LEU A 102 -0.01 12.46 -16.10
CA LEU A 102 -0.08 12.55 -14.65
C LEU A 102 -1.12 13.61 -14.26
N GLN A 103 -2.08 13.20 -13.42
CA GLN A 103 -2.99 14.12 -12.75
C GLN A 103 -2.66 14.15 -11.26
N PHE A 104 -2.34 15.34 -10.74
CA PHE A 104 -2.24 15.58 -9.32
C PHE A 104 -3.63 15.68 -8.73
N THR A 105 -3.93 14.90 -7.71
CA THR A 105 -5.22 14.88 -7.04
C THR A 105 -5.14 15.57 -5.67
N GLY A 106 -6.21 15.59 -4.90
CA GLY A 106 -6.10 15.83 -3.46
C GLY A 106 -5.07 14.87 -2.86
N PRO A 107 -4.29 15.26 -1.84
CA PRO A 107 -3.04 14.60 -1.47
C PRO A 107 -3.21 13.31 -0.64
N THR A 108 -4.22 12.51 -0.93
CA THR A 108 -4.46 11.21 -0.29
C THR A 108 -4.74 10.13 -1.32
N GLY A 109 -4.44 8.87 -0.97
CA GLY A 109 -4.68 7.73 -1.85
C GLY A 109 -6.15 7.59 -2.24
N THR A 110 -7.08 7.81 -1.31
CA THR A 110 -8.52 7.79 -1.60
C THR A 110 -8.92 8.82 -2.68
N ASN A 111 -8.29 10.00 -2.72
CA ASN A 111 -8.54 10.99 -3.78
C ASN A 111 -8.05 10.52 -5.15
N ALA A 112 -6.91 9.83 -5.22
CA ALA A 112 -6.43 9.25 -6.48
C ALA A 112 -7.40 8.18 -6.99
N VAL A 113 -7.89 7.30 -6.11
CA VAL A 113 -8.91 6.29 -6.43
C VAL A 113 -10.22 6.93 -6.90
N GLU A 114 -10.76 7.91 -6.16
CA GLU A 114 -11.98 8.63 -6.56
C GLU A 114 -11.84 9.26 -7.95
N THR A 115 -10.67 9.82 -8.25
CA THR A 115 -10.36 10.41 -9.54
C THR A 115 -10.35 9.34 -10.65
N ALA A 116 -9.71 8.19 -10.39
CA ALA A 116 -9.67 7.08 -11.33
C ALA A 116 -11.07 6.53 -11.65
N LEU A 117 -11.89 6.29 -10.63
CA LEU A 117 -13.27 5.82 -10.78
C LEU A 117 -14.12 6.83 -11.57
N LYS A 118 -13.98 8.12 -11.28
CA LYS A 118 -14.71 9.18 -11.97
C LYS A 118 -14.29 9.26 -13.43
N LEU A 119 -13.00 9.22 -13.74
CA LEU A 119 -12.49 9.25 -15.11
C LEU A 119 -12.92 8.01 -15.90
N ALA A 120 -12.83 6.82 -15.30
CA ALA A 120 -13.23 5.59 -15.95
C ALA A 120 -14.71 5.62 -16.36
N ARG A 121 -15.58 6.08 -15.46
CA ARG A 121 -17.01 6.25 -15.74
C ARG A 121 -17.28 7.27 -16.84
N LEU A 122 -16.57 8.41 -16.82
CA LEU A 122 -16.67 9.45 -17.85
C LEU A 122 -16.29 8.90 -19.24
N VAL A 123 -15.14 8.24 -19.33
CA VAL A 123 -14.59 7.71 -20.60
C VAL A 123 -15.47 6.61 -21.19
N LYS A 124 -15.99 5.71 -20.34
CA LYS A 124 -16.77 4.55 -20.80
C LYS A 124 -18.29 4.81 -20.86
N GLY A 125 -18.79 5.89 -20.27
CA GLY A 125 -20.24 6.13 -20.17
C GLY A 125 -20.98 5.03 -19.39
N ARG A 126 -20.29 4.34 -18.49
CA ARG A 126 -20.79 3.24 -17.67
C ARG A 126 -20.57 3.55 -16.20
N SER A 127 -21.48 3.14 -15.32
CA SER A 127 -21.39 3.45 -13.88
C SER A 127 -20.73 2.36 -13.06
N ASN A 128 -20.90 1.08 -13.45
CA ASN A 128 -20.40 -0.05 -12.68
C ASN A 128 -18.87 -0.18 -12.75
N VAL A 129 -18.25 -0.55 -11.63
CA VAL A 129 -16.83 -0.89 -11.52
C VAL A 129 -16.69 -2.20 -10.78
N VAL A 130 -15.83 -3.07 -11.24
CA VAL A 130 -15.50 -4.31 -10.53
C VAL A 130 -14.33 -4.07 -9.59
N ALA A 131 -14.49 -4.50 -8.35
CA ALA A 131 -13.45 -4.64 -7.33
C ALA A 131 -13.35 -6.10 -6.88
N PHE A 132 -12.37 -6.42 -6.05
CA PHE A 132 -12.16 -7.79 -5.59
C PHE A 132 -12.37 -7.94 -4.09
N THR A 133 -12.72 -9.17 -3.66
CA THR A 133 -12.77 -9.54 -2.23
C THR A 133 -11.47 -9.13 -1.55
N ASN A 134 -11.55 -8.65 -0.31
CA ASN A 134 -10.43 -8.15 0.51
C ASN A 134 -9.71 -6.88 -0.03
N GLY A 135 -10.15 -6.30 -1.16
CA GLY A 135 -9.56 -5.07 -1.69
C GLY A 135 -9.75 -3.87 -0.75
N TYR A 136 -8.72 -3.03 -0.65
CA TYR A 136 -8.77 -1.76 0.09
C TYR A 136 -8.30 -0.60 -0.79
N HIS A 137 -9.21 0.33 -1.06
CA HIS A 137 -8.96 1.45 -1.98
C HIS A 137 -9.23 2.83 -1.36
N GLY A 138 -9.46 2.88 -0.06
CA GLY A 138 -9.72 4.10 0.70
C GLY A 138 -11.10 4.15 1.34
N LEU A 139 -11.36 5.22 2.11
CA LEU A 139 -12.52 5.34 2.99
C LEU A 139 -13.43 6.53 2.67
N SER A 140 -13.12 7.34 1.65
CA SER A 140 -14.12 8.27 1.09
C SER A 140 -15.20 7.50 0.34
N GLN A 141 -16.39 8.07 0.17
CA GLN A 141 -17.58 7.31 -0.24
C GLN A 141 -17.42 6.49 -1.53
N GLY A 142 -16.84 7.05 -2.59
CA GLY A 142 -16.62 6.31 -3.83
C GLY A 142 -15.54 5.23 -3.72
N SER A 143 -14.45 5.51 -2.99
CA SER A 143 -13.40 4.52 -2.68
C SER A 143 -13.94 3.43 -1.76
N LEU A 144 -14.77 3.80 -0.78
CA LEU A 144 -15.41 2.85 0.13
C LEU A 144 -16.36 1.90 -0.61
N ALA A 145 -17.00 2.36 -1.70
CA ALA A 145 -17.83 1.49 -2.53
C ALA A 145 -17.06 0.32 -3.15
N VAL A 146 -15.76 0.49 -3.43
CA VAL A 146 -14.86 -0.54 -3.98
C VAL A 146 -13.92 -1.17 -2.94
N THR A 147 -14.06 -0.82 -1.65
CA THR A 147 -13.34 -1.42 -0.52
C THR A 147 -14.15 -2.56 0.09
N GLY A 148 -13.55 -3.75 0.21
CA GLY A 148 -14.27 -4.99 0.55
C GLY A 148 -14.49 -5.27 2.03
N ASN A 149 -13.69 -4.68 2.93
CA ASN A 149 -13.73 -4.98 4.36
C ASN A 149 -14.95 -4.36 5.06
N ASN A 150 -15.78 -5.20 5.69
CA ASN A 150 -16.99 -4.78 6.38
C ASN A 150 -16.75 -3.89 7.61
N GLU A 151 -15.57 -3.96 8.23
CA GLU A 151 -15.20 -3.11 9.36
C GLU A 151 -15.31 -1.61 9.01
N TYR A 152 -15.10 -1.25 7.73
CA TYR A 152 -15.20 0.11 7.23
C TYR A 152 -16.54 0.45 6.58
N ARG A 153 -17.48 -0.51 6.48
CA ARG A 153 -18.68 -0.43 5.64
C ARG A 153 -19.96 -0.42 6.46
N ASP A 154 -20.12 0.53 7.37
CA ASP A 154 -21.34 0.67 8.17
C ASP A 154 -22.58 0.86 7.27
N GLU A 155 -23.71 0.26 7.66
CA GLU A 155 -24.97 0.32 6.89
C GLU A 155 -25.57 1.73 6.81
N SER A 156 -25.25 2.59 7.79
CA SER A 156 -25.71 3.99 7.82
C SER A 156 -25.01 4.89 6.80
N TYR A 157 -23.89 4.45 6.23
CA TYR A 157 -23.20 5.23 5.20
C TYR A 157 -24.02 5.23 3.91
N ILE A 158 -23.96 6.37 3.18
CA ILE A 158 -24.69 6.51 1.93
C ILE A 158 -24.31 5.42 0.92
N SER A 159 -25.21 5.25 -0.05
CA SER A 159 -25.15 4.21 -1.07
C SER A 159 -23.75 3.85 -1.58
N ARG A 160 -23.38 2.59 -1.44
CA ARG A 160 -22.18 1.96 -2.00
C ARG A 160 -22.50 1.24 -3.31
N THR A 161 -23.31 1.89 -4.16
CA THR A 161 -23.76 1.36 -5.43
C THR A 161 -22.70 1.51 -6.53
N ASN A 162 -22.98 0.89 -7.68
CA ASN A 162 -22.11 0.93 -8.85
C ASN A 162 -20.72 0.30 -8.60
N ALA A 163 -20.66 -0.70 -7.74
CA ALA A 163 -19.52 -1.56 -7.52
C ALA A 163 -19.98 -3.02 -7.43
N THR A 164 -19.30 -3.90 -8.15
CA THR A 164 -19.51 -5.34 -8.12
C THR A 164 -18.23 -6.00 -7.60
N PHE A 165 -18.36 -6.88 -6.59
CA PHE A 165 -17.20 -7.60 -6.06
C PHE A 165 -17.09 -8.98 -6.69
N MET A 166 -15.86 -9.29 -7.12
CA MET A 166 -15.47 -10.59 -7.65
C MET A 166 -14.40 -11.22 -6.75
N PRO A 167 -14.31 -12.56 -6.70
CA PRO A 167 -13.27 -13.21 -5.91
C PRO A 167 -11.88 -12.91 -6.48
N PHE A 168 -10.95 -12.53 -5.59
CA PHE A 168 -9.54 -12.31 -5.90
C PHE A 168 -8.82 -13.63 -6.19
N ASP A 169 -7.60 -13.57 -6.70
CA ASP A 169 -6.74 -14.73 -6.91
C ASP A 169 -6.55 -15.52 -5.59
N GLY A 170 -6.70 -16.84 -5.63
CA GLY A 170 -6.58 -17.70 -4.45
C GLY A 170 -7.75 -17.62 -3.45
N TYR A 171 -8.81 -16.85 -3.70
CA TYR A 171 -9.96 -16.75 -2.78
C TYR A 171 -10.73 -18.06 -2.61
N PHE A 172 -10.75 -18.90 -3.62
CA PHE A 172 -11.33 -20.24 -3.63
C PHE A 172 -10.25 -21.31 -3.82
N ASP A 173 -9.16 -21.22 -3.09
CA ASP A 173 -8.01 -22.13 -3.19
C ASP A 173 -7.51 -22.25 -4.64
N ASP A 174 -7.49 -23.45 -5.21
CA ASP A 174 -6.98 -23.74 -6.56
C ASP A 174 -7.93 -23.34 -7.71
N MET A 175 -9.09 -22.76 -7.42
CA MET A 175 -10.05 -22.38 -8.45
C MET A 175 -9.59 -21.09 -9.15
N ASN A 176 -9.52 -21.13 -10.48
CA ASN A 176 -9.34 -19.91 -11.27
C ASN A 176 -10.58 -19.00 -11.16
N THR A 177 -10.50 -17.97 -10.35
CA THR A 177 -11.60 -17.03 -10.06
C THR A 177 -12.00 -16.19 -11.28
N LEU A 178 -11.12 -16.04 -12.27
CA LEU A 178 -11.43 -15.28 -13.50
C LEU A 178 -12.37 -16.03 -14.44
N LYS A 179 -12.43 -17.36 -14.35
CA LYS A 179 -13.49 -18.14 -15.06
C LYS A 179 -14.87 -17.77 -14.55
N TYR A 180 -14.99 -17.57 -13.24
CA TYR A 180 -16.23 -17.09 -12.63
C TYR A 180 -16.56 -15.67 -13.11
N PHE A 181 -15.60 -14.75 -13.08
CA PHE A 181 -15.78 -13.39 -13.55
C PHE A 181 -16.17 -13.33 -15.03
N ARG A 182 -15.48 -14.06 -15.91
CA ARG A 182 -15.80 -14.17 -17.33
C ARG A 182 -17.23 -14.63 -17.55
N LYS A 183 -17.66 -15.66 -16.81
CA LYS A 183 -19.03 -16.19 -16.93
C LYS A 183 -20.10 -15.13 -16.62
N PHE A 184 -19.86 -14.25 -15.65
CA PHE A 184 -20.75 -13.15 -15.34
C PHE A 184 -20.80 -12.09 -16.46
N LEU A 185 -19.70 -11.83 -17.16
CA LEU A 185 -19.65 -10.88 -18.28
C LEU A 185 -20.33 -11.44 -19.56
N GLU A 186 -20.20 -12.73 -19.78
CA GLU A 186 -20.78 -13.42 -20.96
C GLU A 186 -22.29 -13.67 -20.84
N ASP A 187 -22.79 -13.79 -19.62
CA ASP A 187 -24.19 -14.15 -19.35
C ASP A 187 -25.03 -12.88 -19.21
N GLY A 188 -25.82 -12.58 -20.24
CA GLY A 188 -26.75 -11.42 -20.22
C GLY A 188 -27.84 -11.49 -19.14
N SER A 189 -27.95 -12.61 -18.40
CA SER A 189 -28.84 -12.80 -17.26
C SER A 189 -28.10 -12.88 -15.92
N SER A 190 -26.81 -12.55 -15.87
CA SER A 190 -26.00 -12.57 -14.64
C SER A 190 -26.41 -11.50 -13.63
N GLY A 191 -27.09 -10.43 -14.07
CA GLY A 191 -27.40 -9.25 -13.24
C GLY A 191 -26.22 -8.31 -13.04
N VAL A 192 -25.10 -8.53 -13.73
CA VAL A 192 -23.93 -7.67 -13.71
C VAL A 192 -23.91 -6.80 -14.95
N ASP A 193 -24.12 -5.49 -14.78
CA ASP A 193 -23.96 -4.53 -15.87
C ASP A 193 -22.49 -4.45 -16.30
N LEU A 194 -22.26 -4.34 -17.62
CA LEU A 194 -20.90 -4.25 -18.18
C LEU A 194 -20.10 -3.11 -17.51
N PRO A 195 -19.00 -3.41 -16.82
CA PRO A 195 -18.28 -2.43 -16.05
C PRO A 195 -17.55 -1.39 -16.90
N ALA A 196 -17.37 -0.18 -16.35
CA ALA A 196 -16.46 0.82 -16.91
C ALA A 196 -15.00 0.41 -16.72
N ALA A 197 -14.71 -0.17 -15.58
CA ALA A 197 -13.35 -0.55 -15.17
C ALA A 197 -13.35 -1.70 -14.18
N VAL A 198 -12.18 -2.29 -14.05
CA VAL A 198 -11.77 -3.17 -12.95
C VAL A 198 -10.69 -2.46 -12.15
N ILE A 199 -10.78 -2.46 -10.82
CA ILE A 199 -9.75 -1.93 -9.92
C ILE A 199 -9.21 -3.04 -9.02
N LEU A 200 -7.88 -3.09 -8.85
CA LEU A 200 -7.22 -4.06 -7.99
C LEU A 200 -5.90 -3.55 -7.43
N GLU A 201 -5.46 -4.15 -6.34
CA GLU A 201 -4.09 -4.16 -5.84
C GLU A 201 -3.42 -5.46 -6.34
N THR A 202 -2.17 -5.43 -6.84
CA THR A 202 -1.46 -6.66 -7.23
C THR A 202 -1.02 -7.49 -6.01
N ILE A 203 -0.92 -6.82 -4.87
CA ILE A 203 -0.79 -7.40 -3.53
C ILE A 203 -1.74 -6.62 -2.65
N GLN A 204 -2.75 -7.28 -2.10
CA GLN A 204 -3.72 -6.65 -1.22
C GLN A 204 -3.09 -6.36 0.15
N GLY A 205 -2.70 -5.11 0.38
CA GLY A 205 -1.97 -4.72 1.58
C GLY A 205 -2.81 -4.85 2.85
N GLU A 206 -3.90 -4.10 2.93
CA GLU A 206 -4.82 -4.14 4.08
C GLU A 206 -5.69 -5.41 4.08
N GLY A 207 -5.88 -6.03 2.93
CA GLY A 207 -6.67 -7.26 2.77
C GLY A 207 -6.02 -8.52 3.33
N GLY A 208 -4.75 -8.47 3.77
CA GLY A 208 -4.07 -9.61 4.38
C GLY A 208 -2.85 -10.13 3.61
N ILE A 209 -2.22 -9.28 2.81
CA ILE A 209 -1.05 -9.62 1.97
C ILE A 209 -1.36 -10.76 0.99
N ASN A 210 -2.51 -10.68 0.34
CA ASN A 210 -2.87 -11.61 -0.72
C ASN A 210 -2.16 -11.21 -2.01
N VAL A 211 -1.35 -12.10 -2.56
CA VAL A 211 -0.51 -11.83 -3.74
C VAL A 211 -1.14 -12.45 -4.98
N ALA A 212 -1.45 -11.63 -5.98
CA ALA A 212 -1.92 -12.14 -7.27
C ALA A 212 -0.78 -12.77 -8.06
N SER A 213 -1.06 -13.90 -8.71
CA SER A 213 -0.12 -14.56 -9.62
C SER A 213 0.02 -13.78 -10.93
N LYS A 214 1.16 -13.97 -11.59
CA LYS A 214 1.43 -13.38 -12.89
C LYS A 214 0.38 -13.78 -13.92
N GLU A 215 0.05 -15.04 -13.96
CA GLU A 215 -0.89 -15.64 -14.89
C GLU A 215 -2.29 -15.08 -14.71
N TRP A 216 -2.73 -14.93 -13.46
CA TRP A 216 -4.01 -14.33 -13.13
C TRP A 216 -4.10 -12.88 -13.58
N LEU A 217 -3.06 -12.08 -13.32
CA LEU A 217 -3.01 -10.67 -13.74
C LEU A 217 -3.03 -10.53 -15.27
N GLN A 218 -2.33 -11.39 -16.00
CA GLN A 218 -2.32 -11.40 -17.47
C GLN A 218 -3.69 -11.80 -18.04
N GLU A 219 -4.35 -12.80 -17.46
CA GLU A 219 -5.69 -13.22 -17.85
C GLU A 219 -6.71 -12.09 -17.56
N LEU A 220 -6.60 -11.43 -16.40
CA LEU A 220 -7.46 -10.28 -16.06
C LEU A 220 -7.32 -9.15 -17.07
N GLU A 221 -6.08 -8.80 -17.44
CA GLU A 221 -5.85 -7.79 -18.48
C GLU A 221 -6.50 -8.20 -19.81
N ALA A 222 -6.35 -9.46 -20.22
CA ALA A 222 -6.96 -9.98 -21.45
C ALA A 222 -8.50 -9.87 -21.41
N ILE A 223 -9.13 -10.20 -20.29
CA ILE A 223 -10.57 -10.02 -20.08
C ILE A 223 -10.97 -8.56 -20.18
N CYS A 224 -10.20 -7.64 -19.55
CA CYS A 224 -10.49 -6.21 -19.65
C CYS A 224 -10.45 -5.72 -21.11
N ARG A 225 -9.49 -6.19 -21.91
CA ARG A 225 -9.38 -5.81 -23.34
C ARG A 225 -10.55 -6.39 -24.14
N GLU A 226 -10.90 -7.64 -23.92
CA GLU A 226 -11.99 -8.33 -24.64
C GLU A 226 -13.36 -7.66 -24.39
N PHE A 227 -13.64 -7.29 -23.16
CA PHE A 227 -14.93 -6.67 -22.77
C PHE A 227 -14.90 -5.14 -22.75
N ASP A 228 -13.88 -4.51 -23.34
CA ASP A 228 -13.73 -3.05 -23.40
C ASP A 228 -13.86 -2.36 -22.03
N MET A 229 -13.24 -2.92 -21.00
CA MET A 229 -13.15 -2.35 -19.66
C MET A 229 -11.76 -1.75 -19.43
N LEU A 230 -11.67 -0.70 -18.62
CA LEU A 230 -10.38 -0.14 -18.20
C LEU A 230 -9.80 -0.94 -17.04
N LEU A 231 -8.51 -1.18 -17.07
CA LEU A 231 -7.76 -1.79 -15.98
C LEU A 231 -7.10 -0.71 -15.12
N ILE A 232 -7.50 -0.63 -13.85
CA ILE A 232 -6.94 0.30 -12.86
C ILE A 232 -6.12 -0.52 -11.86
N VAL A 233 -4.82 -0.25 -11.75
CA VAL A 233 -3.98 -0.81 -10.70
C VAL A 233 -3.80 0.21 -9.58
N ASP A 234 -4.18 -0.18 -8.38
CA ASP A 234 -3.95 0.59 -7.17
C ASP A 234 -2.56 0.25 -6.62
N ASP A 235 -1.61 1.12 -6.89
CA ASP A 235 -0.20 0.97 -6.54
C ASP A 235 0.21 1.87 -5.36
N ILE A 236 -0.79 2.31 -4.58
CA ILE A 236 -0.60 3.27 -3.48
C ILE A 236 0.32 2.72 -2.38
N GLN A 237 0.13 1.46 -1.98
CA GLN A 237 0.93 0.87 -0.90
C GLN A 237 2.09 0.02 -1.43
N VAL A 238 1.89 -0.70 -2.52
CA VAL A 238 2.82 -1.74 -3.00
C VAL A 238 3.67 -1.32 -4.19
N GLY A 239 3.43 -0.14 -4.74
CA GLY A 239 4.29 0.52 -5.71
C GLY A 239 5.51 1.21 -5.10
N ASN A 240 6.17 2.06 -5.89
CA ASN A 240 7.37 2.82 -5.50
C ASN A 240 8.50 1.95 -4.93
N GLY A 241 8.69 0.76 -5.48
CA GLY A 241 9.76 -0.17 -5.11
C GLY A 241 9.40 -1.16 -4.00
N ARG A 242 8.26 -1.00 -3.32
CA ARG A 242 7.86 -1.86 -2.20
C ARG A 242 7.83 -3.34 -2.57
N SER A 243 7.30 -3.67 -3.75
CA SER A 243 7.20 -5.03 -4.27
C SER A 243 8.42 -5.49 -5.11
N GLY A 244 9.51 -4.72 -5.10
CA GLY A 244 10.75 -5.02 -5.82
C GLY A 244 10.98 -4.18 -7.07
N GLU A 245 9.94 -3.86 -7.83
CA GLU A 245 9.97 -2.96 -8.99
C GLU A 245 9.30 -1.62 -8.67
N PHE A 246 9.48 -0.59 -9.51
CA PHE A 246 8.83 0.70 -9.27
C PHE A 246 7.31 0.56 -9.25
N PHE A 247 6.73 -0.07 -10.27
CA PHE A 247 5.32 -0.43 -10.28
C PHE A 247 5.14 -1.90 -9.93
N SER A 248 4.19 -2.19 -9.07
CA SER A 248 3.95 -3.55 -8.59
C SER A 248 3.52 -4.53 -9.69
N PHE A 249 3.04 -4.03 -10.82
CA PHE A 249 2.58 -4.83 -11.96
C PHE A 249 3.68 -5.19 -12.98
N GLU A 250 4.88 -4.61 -12.86
CA GLU A 250 5.95 -4.84 -13.84
C GLU A 250 6.33 -6.33 -13.94
N PHE A 251 6.34 -7.06 -12.82
CA PHE A 251 6.67 -8.49 -12.81
C PHE A 251 5.71 -9.34 -13.65
N ALA A 252 4.46 -8.91 -13.79
CA ALA A 252 3.45 -9.61 -14.58
C ALA A 252 3.51 -9.23 -16.06
N GLY A 253 4.16 -8.12 -16.42
CA GLY A 253 4.25 -7.61 -17.78
C GLY A 253 2.92 -7.08 -18.32
N ILE A 254 1.98 -6.73 -17.46
CA ILE A 254 0.71 -6.09 -17.84
C ILE A 254 0.88 -4.58 -18.03
N ASN A 255 -0.03 -3.97 -18.78
CA ASN A 255 0.00 -2.54 -19.10
C ASN A 255 -1.34 -1.89 -18.74
N PRO A 256 -1.56 -1.51 -17.47
CA PRO A 256 -2.80 -0.90 -16.99
C PRO A 256 -3.18 0.38 -17.75
N ASP A 257 -4.46 0.68 -17.80
CA ASP A 257 -4.97 1.94 -18.39
C ASP A 257 -4.79 3.11 -17.43
N MET A 258 -4.89 2.81 -16.12
CA MET A 258 -4.71 3.77 -15.05
C MET A 258 -3.92 3.15 -13.88
N VAL A 259 -3.14 3.99 -13.20
CA VAL A 259 -2.40 3.61 -11.97
C VAL A 259 -2.57 4.70 -10.93
N THR A 260 -2.98 4.34 -9.73
CA THR A 260 -3.05 5.28 -8.60
C THR A 260 -1.78 5.18 -7.75
N LEU A 261 -1.18 6.33 -7.44
CA LEU A 261 0.00 6.46 -6.59
C LEU A 261 -0.27 7.46 -5.47
N SER A 262 0.24 7.17 -4.27
CA SER A 262 0.28 8.07 -3.11
C SER A 262 1.39 7.61 -2.17
N LYS A 263 1.28 7.88 -0.87
CA LYS A 263 2.25 7.41 0.13
C LYS A 263 3.69 7.80 -0.27
N SER A 264 4.54 6.82 -0.56
CA SER A 264 5.96 7.04 -0.81
C SER A 264 6.30 7.91 -2.01
N ILE A 265 5.38 8.09 -2.97
CA ILE A 265 5.64 9.00 -4.09
C ILE A 265 5.87 10.44 -3.64
N GLY A 266 5.33 10.84 -2.50
CA GLY A 266 5.56 12.16 -1.90
C GLY A 266 6.86 12.29 -1.10
N GLY A 267 7.70 11.24 -1.05
CA GLY A 267 8.91 11.25 -0.22
C GLY A 267 8.64 11.39 1.28
N GLY A 268 7.49 10.91 1.76
CA GLY A 268 6.99 11.07 3.13
C GLY A 268 6.06 12.27 3.33
N LEU A 269 5.83 13.09 2.31
CA LEU A 269 4.92 14.23 2.34
C LEU A 269 3.61 13.91 1.60
N PRO A 270 2.49 14.57 1.98
CA PRO A 270 1.20 14.34 1.32
C PRO A 270 1.24 14.66 -0.17
N MET A 271 1.08 13.65 -1.02
CA MET A 271 0.93 13.73 -2.47
C MET A 271 0.17 12.51 -3.00
N ALA A 272 -0.65 12.69 -4.01
CA ALA A 272 -1.30 11.60 -4.71
C ALA A 272 -1.43 11.92 -6.20
N LEU A 273 -1.28 10.89 -7.02
CA LEU A 273 -1.28 10.96 -8.48
C LEU A 273 -2.23 9.92 -9.06
N LEU A 274 -2.89 10.30 -10.15
CA LEU A 274 -3.46 9.35 -11.10
C LEU A 274 -2.63 9.39 -12.37
N LEU A 275 -2.08 8.25 -12.75
CA LEU A 275 -1.48 8.03 -14.06
C LEU A 275 -2.54 7.42 -14.97
N PHE A 276 -2.63 7.85 -16.22
CA PHE A 276 -3.55 7.28 -17.19
C PHE A 276 -3.05 7.44 -18.63
N LYS A 277 -3.44 6.51 -19.50
CA LYS A 277 -3.06 6.56 -20.92
C LYS A 277 -3.56 7.86 -21.57
N PRO A 278 -2.78 8.52 -22.45
CA PRO A 278 -3.10 9.85 -22.97
C PRO A 278 -4.48 9.99 -23.62
N HIS A 279 -4.96 8.96 -24.31
CA HIS A 279 -6.27 8.98 -24.98
C HIS A 279 -7.46 8.99 -24.01
N LEU A 280 -7.23 8.72 -22.72
CA LEU A 280 -8.27 8.77 -21.68
C LEU A 280 -8.46 10.17 -21.10
N ASP A 281 -7.62 11.14 -21.47
CA ASP A 281 -7.72 12.52 -20.98
C ASP A 281 -8.90 13.27 -21.63
N GLN A 282 -10.08 13.00 -21.09
CA GLN A 282 -11.34 13.60 -21.56
C GLN A 282 -11.87 14.68 -20.60
N TRP A 283 -11.06 15.08 -19.61
CA TRP A 283 -11.43 16.14 -18.69
C TRP A 283 -11.56 17.50 -19.37
N LYS A 284 -12.55 18.26 -18.96
CA LYS A 284 -12.59 19.70 -19.21
C LYS A 284 -11.73 20.44 -18.18
N PRO A 285 -11.15 21.60 -18.53
CA PRO A 285 -10.41 22.41 -17.57
C PRO A 285 -11.22 22.66 -16.28
N GLY A 286 -10.63 22.32 -15.11
CA GLY A 286 -11.27 22.51 -13.82
C GLY A 286 -12.33 21.47 -13.41
N GLU A 287 -12.66 20.50 -14.26
CA GLU A 287 -13.73 19.53 -14.00
C GLU A 287 -13.45 18.60 -12.80
N HIS A 288 -12.18 18.34 -12.51
CA HIS A 288 -11.77 17.65 -11.30
C HIS A 288 -10.52 18.31 -10.72
N THR A 289 -10.66 19.00 -9.60
CA THR A 289 -9.60 19.79 -8.98
C THR A 289 -9.62 19.65 -7.44
N GLY A 290 -8.58 20.12 -6.77
CA GLY A 290 -8.45 20.16 -5.31
C GLY A 290 -7.37 21.16 -4.91
N THR A 291 -7.63 21.98 -3.90
CA THR A 291 -6.75 23.08 -3.49
C THR A 291 -5.32 22.60 -3.19
N PHE A 292 -5.15 21.47 -2.50
CA PHE A 292 -3.85 20.97 -2.08
C PHE A 292 -3.16 20.01 -3.08
N ARG A 293 -3.60 19.98 -4.33
CA ARG A 293 -2.97 19.15 -5.38
C ARG A 293 -1.57 19.64 -5.82
N GLY A 294 -1.17 20.83 -5.42
CA GLY A 294 0.13 21.44 -5.76
C GLY A 294 1.04 21.63 -4.55
N ASN A 295 1.31 20.56 -3.79
CA ASN A 295 2.28 20.56 -2.68
C ASN A 295 3.71 20.52 -3.23
N ASN A 296 4.35 21.71 -3.35
CA ASN A 296 5.68 21.80 -3.96
C ASN A 296 6.77 21.16 -3.11
N LEU A 297 6.62 21.12 -1.79
CA LEU A 297 7.56 20.38 -0.93
C LEU A 297 7.56 18.89 -1.26
N ALA A 298 6.38 18.31 -1.56
CA ALA A 298 6.28 16.93 -1.99
C ALA A 298 6.90 16.72 -3.38
N PHE A 299 6.80 17.69 -4.30
CA PHE A 299 7.49 17.62 -5.60
C PHE A 299 9.02 17.60 -5.43
N VAL A 300 9.56 18.46 -4.56
CA VAL A 300 11.00 18.48 -4.23
C VAL A 300 11.42 17.15 -3.62
N ALA A 301 10.71 16.66 -2.61
CA ALA A 301 11.02 15.40 -1.94
C ALA A 301 10.97 14.21 -2.89
N SER A 302 9.93 14.15 -3.73
CA SER A 302 9.77 13.10 -4.73
C SER A 302 10.89 13.14 -5.79
N LYS A 303 11.16 14.31 -6.38
CA LYS A 303 12.27 14.48 -7.34
C LYS A 303 13.58 13.94 -6.77
N VAL A 304 13.92 14.36 -5.56
CA VAL A 304 15.16 13.93 -4.91
C VAL A 304 15.19 12.42 -4.67
N SER A 305 14.06 11.84 -4.31
CA SER A 305 13.95 10.38 -4.17
C SER A 305 14.17 9.66 -5.50
N LEU A 306 13.56 10.17 -6.57
CA LEU A 306 13.73 9.59 -7.91
C LEU A 306 15.19 9.72 -8.38
N ASP A 307 15.78 10.89 -8.27
CA ASP A 307 17.14 11.18 -8.72
C ASP A 307 18.21 10.40 -7.95
N ASN A 308 17.99 10.07 -6.68
CA ASN A 308 18.96 9.33 -5.88
C ASN A 308 18.80 7.81 -5.96
N TYR A 309 17.57 7.31 -6.12
CA TYR A 309 17.30 5.88 -5.93
C TYR A 309 16.80 5.17 -7.19
N TRP A 310 16.43 5.90 -8.28
CA TRP A 310 15.82 5.30 -9.47
C TRP A 310 16.58 5.57 -10.77
N GLN A 311 17.83 6.04 -10.70
CA GLN A 311 18.68 6.18 -11.90
C GLN A 311 19.09 4.84 -12.53
N ASN A 312 18.99 3.76 -11.76
CA ASN A 312 19.34 2.40 -12.15
C ASN A 312 18.53 1.40 -11.32
N ASP A 313 18.84 0.11 -11.45
CA ASP A 313 18.14 -0.97 -10.77
C ASP A 313 18.71 -1.35 -9.37
N ASN A 314 19.61 -0.56 -8.82
CA ASN A 314 20.26 -0.86 -7.54
C ASN A 314 19.26 -0.99 -6.39
N LEU A 315 18.29 -0.09 -6.31
CA LEU A 315 17.24 -0.18 -5.28
C LEU A 315 16.41 -1.45 -5.43
N SER A 316 15.97 -1.78 -6.64
CA SER A 316 15.21 -3.00 -6.92
C SER A 316 16.01 -4.26 -6.55
N LYS A 317 17.29 -4.31 -6.84
CA LYS A 317 18.20 -5.41 -6.45
C LYS A 317 18.34 -5.50 -4.92
N ALA A 318 18.52 -4.36 -4.26
CA ALA A 318 18.63 -4.30 -2.80
C ALA A 318 17.34 -4.76 -2.12
N VAL A 319 16.17 -4.41 -2.66
CA VAL A 319 14.88 -4.88 -2.16
C VAL A 319 14.75 -6.38 -2.32
N LYS A 320 15.06 -6.94 -3.48
CA LYS A 320 15.03 -8.39 -3.74
C LYS A 320 15.97 -9.16 -2.82
N TYR A 321 17.16 -8.64 -2.58
CA TYR A 321 18.11 -9.24 -1.63
C TYR A 321 17.55 -9.27 -0.19
N LYS A 322 16.98 -8.16 0.26
CA LYS A 322 16.38 -8.06 1.60
C LYS A 322 15.08 -8.87 1.73
N GLU A 323 14.36 -9.05 0.63
CA GLU A 323 13.21 -9.94 0.55
C GLU A 323 13.58 -11.37 0.93
N GLU A 324 14.70 -11.89 0.40
CA GLU A 324 15.18 -13.23 0.74
C GLU A 324 15.44 -13.35 2.25
N ILE A 325 16.12 -12.36 2.86
CA ILE A 325 16.37 -12.34 4.31
C ILE A 325 15.05 -12.36 5.10
N LEU A 326 14.11 -11.49 4.71
CA LEU A 326 12.81 -11.39 5.37
C LEU A 326 12.02 -12.69 5.26
N LYS A 327 11.88 -13.22 4.06
CA LYS A 327 11.17 -14.46 3.75
C LYS A 327 11.77 -15.66 4.49
N ASP A 328 13.08 -15.83 4.42
CA ASP A 328 13.77 -16.97 5.04
C ASP A 328 13.61 -16.93 6.56
N SER A 329 13.77 -15.76 7.19
CA SER A 329 13.59 -15.60 8.63
C SER A 329 12.16 -15.91 9.07
N LEU A 330 11.15 -15.36 8.37
CA LEU A 330 9.75 -15.64 8.70
C LEU A 330 9.40 -17.12 8.49
N THR A 331 9.94 -17.74 7.44
CA THR A 331 9.75 -19.17 7.15
C THR A 331 10.42 -20.04 8.22
N GLN A 332 11.60 -19.67 8.72
CA GLN A 332 12.26 -20.37 9.82
C GLN A 332 11.42 -20.31 11.10
N ILE A 333 10.89 -19.14 11.44
CA ILE A 333 9.98 -18.98 12.60
C ILE A 333 8.73 -19.86 12.43
N ALA A 334 8.12 -19.85 11.25
CA ALA A 334 6.95 -20.69 10.95
C ALA A 334 7.28 -22.18 11.12
N ASN A 335 8.40 -22.65 10.57
CA ASN A 335 8.85 -24.05 10.68
C ASN A 335 9.16 -24.48 12.10
N LYS A 336 9.65 -23.59 12.94
CA LYS A 336 9.93 -23.84 14.35
C LYS A 336 8.67 -24.24 15.13
N HIS A 337 7.51 -23.70 14.73
CA HIS A 337 6.25 -23.88 15.45
C HIS A 337 5.20 -24.72 14.68
N LYS A 338 5.57 -25.33 13.55
CA LYS A 338 4.67 -26.04 12.63
C LYS A 338 3.92 -27.23 13.25
N ASP A 339 4.44 -27.81 14.32
CA ASP A 339 3.80 -28.97 14.98
C ASP A 339 2.55 -28.56 15.80
N VAL A 340 2.40 -27.26 16.10
CA VAL A 340 1.32 -26.71 16.91
C VAL A 340 0.46 -25.71 16.11
N TYR A 341 1.10 -24.95 15.25
CA TYR A 341 0.46 -23.86 14.51
C TYR A 341 0.58 -24.04 13.00
N ASP A 342 -0.52 -23.80 12.31
CA ASP A 342 -0.57 -23.67 10.84
C ASP A 342 -0.24 -22.22 10.47
N ILE A 343 1.02 -21.99 10.05
CA ILE A 343 1.54 -20.64 9.79
C ILE A 343 1.79 -20.48 8.30
N ASP A 344 1.18 -19.44 7.74
CA ASP A 344 1.37 -19.03 6.36
C ASP A 344 2.23 -17.75 6.28
N VAL A 345 3.27 -17.81 5.44
CA VAL A 345 4.17 -16.69 5.15
C VAL A 345 4.06 -16.35 3.67
N ARG A 346 3.59 -15.16 3.35
CA ARG A 346 3.36 -14.72 1.97
C ARG A 346 3.71 -13.27 1.74
N GLY A 347 4.10 -12.92 0.52
CA GLY A 347 4.48 -11.56 0.16
C GLY A 347 5.34 -11.50 -1.09
N ARG A 348 5.82 -10.31 -1.42
CA ARG A 348 6.79 -10.03 -2.49
C ARG A 348 7.50 -8.70 -2.22
N GLY A 349 8.81 -8.64 -2.44
CA GLY A 349 9.61 -7.48 -2.08
C GLY A 349 9.70 -7.30 -0.57
N LEU A 350 9.52 -6.07 -0.10
CA LEU A 350 9.49 -5.78 1.34
C LEU A 350 8.05 -5.51 1.84
N VAL A 351 7.09 -6.33 1.37
CA VAL A 351 5.74 -6.42 1.89
C VAL A 351 5.39 -7.89 2.11
N TYR A 352 5.36 -8.29 3.40
CA TYR A 352 5.13 -9.67 3.82
C TYR A 352 4.07 -9.75 4.90
N GLY A 353 3.36 -10.87 4.91
CA GLY A 353 2.40 -11.28 5.92
C GLY A 353 2.84 -12.55 6.64
N PHE A 354 2.58 -12.61 7.93
CA PHE A 354 2.74 -13.78 8.79
C PHE A 354 1.39 -14.05 9.45
N GLU A 355 0.73 -15.14 9.08
CA GLU A 355 -0.61 -15.50 9.56
C GLU A 355 -0.60 -16.84 10.26
N ILE A 356 -1.17 -16.89 11.46
CA ILE A 356 -1.43 -18.15 12.18
C ILE A 356 -2.88 -18.54 11.90
N LYS A 357 -3.09 -19.44 10.93
CA LYS A 357 -4.41 -19.75 10.38
C LYS A 357 -5.35 -20.42 11.38
N ASN A 358 -4.81 -21.25 12.26
CA ASN A 358 -5.60 -21.95 13.28
C ASN A 358 -5.86 -21.12 14.56
N ASP A 359 -5.32 -19.90 14.67
CA ASP A 359 -5.63 -18.95 15.74
C ASP A 359 -5.48 -17.49 15.32
N LYS A 360 -6.53 -16.91 14.79
CA LYS A 360 -6.56 -15.54 14.26
C LYS A 360 -6.26 -14.46 15.29
N SER A 361 -6.48 -14.73 16.58
CA SER A 361 -6.26 -13.74 17.66
C SER A 361 -4.77 -13.46 17.90
N MET A 362 -3.89 -14.37 17.50
CA MET A 362 -2.47 -14.28 17.80
C MET A 362 -1.78 -13.09 17.12
N ALA A 363 -2.19 -12.69 15.93
CA ALA A 363 -1.53 -11.59 15.22
C ALA A 363 -1.50 -10.28 16.03
N GLY A 364 -2.63 -9.90 16.62
CA GLY A 364 -2.71 -8.72 17.48
C GLY A 364 -1.90 -8.84 18.77
N GLU A 365 -1.82 -10.03 19.36
CA GLU A 365 -1.00 -10.28 20.55
C GLU A 365 0.49 -10.29 20.22
N ILE A 366 0.88 -10.87 19.07
CA ILE A 366 2.26 -10.82 18.57
C ILE A 366 2.70 -9.37 18.32
N SER A 367 1.85 -8.55 17.67
CA SER A 367 2.16 -7.13 17.45
C SER A 367 2.40 -6.37 18.76
N LYS A 368 1.59 -6.62 19.79
CA LYS A 368 1.78 -6.02 21.13
C LYS A 368 3.08 -6.48 21.80
N LYS A 369 3.42 -7.77 21.68
CA LYS A 369 4.67 -8.31 22.22
C LYS A 369 5.88 -7.78 21.45
N ALA A 370 5.80 -7.69 20.13
CA ALA A 370 6.85 -7.10 19.30
C ALA A 370 7.14 -5.65 19.72
N PHE A 371 6.09 -4.86 20.00
CA PHE A 371 6.25 -3.50 20.52
C PHE A 371 6.99 -3.48 21.88
N GLN A 372 6.71 -4.43 22.76
CA GLN A 372 7.43 -4.56 24.03
C GLN A 372 8.91 -4.93 23.84
N GLU A 373 9.24 -5.65 22.77
CA GLU A 373 10.62 -5.98 22.37
C GLU A 373 11.28 -4.84 21.53
N GLY A 374 10.61 -3.68 21.38
CA GLY A 374 11.13 -2.54 20.63
C GLY A 374 11.02 -2.69 19.11
N LEU A 375 10.02 -3.42 18.63
CA LEU A 375 9.71 -3.56 17.21
C LEU A 375 8.29 -3.08 16.92
N ILE A 376 8.13 -2.21 15.92
CA ILE A 376 6.83 -1.75 15.44
C ILE A 376 6.44 -2.57 14.22
N VAL A 377 5.37 -3.36 14.35
CA VAL A 377 4.69 -4.09 13.28
C VAL A 377 3.19 -3.93 13.44
N GLU A 378 2.47 -3.82 12.34
CA GLU A 378 1.01 -3.71 12.35
C GLU A 378 0.35 -5.03 11.96
N THR A 379 -0.98 -5.09 12.08
CA THR A 379 -1.80 -6.19 11.58
C THR A 379 -2.65 -5.75 10.41
N CYS A 380 -3.06 -6.70 9.57
CA CYS A 380 -3.97 -6.52 8.45
C CYS A 380 -4.84 -7.77 8.27
N GLY A 381 -5.68 -7.75 7.22
CA GLY A 381 -6.68 -8.80 6.99
C GLY A 381 -8.04 -8.41 7.54
N SER A 382 -9.10 -9.09 7.09
CA SER A 382 -10.49 -8.75 7.43
C SER A 382 -10.81 -8.82 8.93
N GLU A 383 -10.00 -9.53 9.70
CA GLU A 383 -10.12 -9.70 11.15
C GLU A 383 -8.84 -9.29 11.89
N GLY A 384 -7.90 -8.60 11.19
CA GLY A 384 -6.60 -8.24 11.75
C GLY A 384 -5.70 -9.45 12.03
N GLN A 385 -5.92 -10.57 11.33
CA GLN A 385 -5.30 -11.87 11.60
C GLN A 385 -3.89 -12.05 11.04
N VAL A 386 -3.37 -11.10 10.27
CA VAL A 386 -2.06 -11.17 9.61
C VAL A 386 -1.14 -10.12 10.21
N VAL A 387 0.02 -10.51 10.72
CA VAL A 387 1.09 -9.55 11.05
C VAL A 387 1.75 -9.10 9.76
N LYS A 388 1.78 -7.78 9.51
CA LYS A 388 2.26 -7.18 8.27
C LYS A 388 3.60 -6.49 8.45
N PHE A 389 4.54 -6.79 7.55
CA PHE A 389 5.89 -6.25 7.51
C PHE A 389 6.06 -5.28 6.36
N LEU A 390 6.37 -4.02 6.68
CA LEU A 390 6.63 -2.94 5.72
C LEU A 390 7.90 -2.16 6.12
N PRO A 391 9.07 -2.79 6.31
CA PRO A 391 10.28 -2.04 6.67
C PRO A 391 10.61 -1.01 5.58
N PRO A 392 11.24 0.12 5.91
CA PRO A 392 11.78 1.03 4.90
C PRO A 392 12.70 0.28 3.91
N LEU A 393 12.62 0.61 2.61
CA LEU A 393 13.41 -0.08 1.58
C LEU A 393 14.92 0.12 1.77
N LEU A 394 15.29 1.24 2.38
CA LEU A 394 16.69 1.59 2.67
C LEU A 394 17.18 1.06 4.02
N ILE A 395 16.37 0.25 4.72
CA ILE A 395 16.80 -0.34 6.00
C ILE A 395 18.13 -1.08 5.83
N GLU A 396 19.05 -0.87 6.76
CA GLU A 396 20.31 -1.61 6.76
C GLU A 396 20.09 -3.08 7.10
N GLU A 397 20.88 -3.97 6.52
CA GLU A 397 20.74 -5.42 6.66
C GLU A 397 20.78 -5.85 8.13
N GLU A 398 21.73 -5.33 8.90
CA GLU A 398 21.90 -5.64 10.32
C GLU A 398 20.66 -5.24 11.14
N LEU A 399 20.06 -4.09 10.80
CA LEU A 399 18.85 -3.61 11.46
C LEU A 399 17.62 -4.43 11.07
N LEU A 400 17.55 -4.86 9.82
CA LEU A 400 16.51 -5.80 9.35
C LEU A 400 16.58 -7.12 10.12
N LYS A 401 17.76 -7.70 10.24
CA LYS A 401 17.99 -8.94 10.99
C LYS A 401 17.68 -8.79 12.48
N GLU A 402 18.08 -7.67 13.09
CA GLU A 402 17.76 -7.39 14.49
C GLU A 402 16.24 -7.27 14.72
N GLY A 403 15.52 -6.58 13.83
CA GLY A 403 14.06 -6.50 13.90
C GLY A 403 13.40 -7.87 13.79
N LEU A 404 13.86 -8.71 12.86
CA LEU A 404 13.36 -10.09 12.71
C LEU A 404 13.63 -10.97 13.92
N LYS A 405 14.79 -10.80 14.56
CA LYS A 405 15.11 -11.47 15.83
C LYS A 405 14.17 -11.02 16.95
N ARG A 406 13.86 -9.73 17.06
CA ARG A 406 12.87 -9.23 18.04
C ARG A 406 11.48 -9.78 17.78
N PHE A 407 11.12 -9.93 16.51
CA PHE A 407 9.87 -10.58 16.11
C PHE A 407 9.83 -12.05 16.54
N GLU A 408 10.90 -12.82 16.29
CA GLU A 408 11.00 -14.22 16.75
C GLU A 408 10.83 -14.33 18.26
N ILE A 409 11.52 -13.47 19.02
CA ILE A 409 11.38 -13.44 20.50
C ILE A 409 9.93 -13.17 20.92
N ALA A 410 9.23 -12.26 20.24
CA ALA A 410 7.84 -11.94 20.53
C ALA A 410 6.91 -13.13 20.27
N VAL A 411 7.11 -13.85 19.16
CA VAL A 411 6.37 -15.08 18.83
C VAL A 411 6.64 -16.19 19.85
N ASP A 412 7.90 -16.45 20.15
CA ASP A 412 8.29 -17.50 21.12
C ASP A 412 7.67 -17.25 22.50
N LYS A 413 7.81 -16.04 23.03
CA LYS A 413 7.23 -15.66 24.33
C LYS A 413 5.72 -15.86 24.38
N LEU A 414 5.01 -15.46 23.32
CA LEU A 414 3.56 -15.64 23.29
C LEU A 414 3.16 -17.12 23.27
N ILE A 415 3.86 -17.94 22.49
CA ILE A 415 3.58 -19.38 22.40
C ILE A 415 3.88 -20.09 23.74
N GLU A 416 4.98 -19.73 24.42
CA GLU A 416 5.31 -20.23 25.73
C GLU A 416 4.24 -19.90 26.78
N GLU A 417 3.82 -18.64 26.87
CA GLU A 417 2.75 -18.19 27.79
C GLU A 417 1.43 -18.93 27.57
N ARG A 418 1.03 -19.12 26.31
CA ARG A 418 -0.20 -19.87 25.99
C ARG A 418 -0.08 -21.36 26.34
N SER A 419 1.09 -21.96 26.15
CA SER A 419 1.36 -23.36 26.52
C SER A 419 1.32 -23.60 28.04
N GLU A 420 1.79 -22.63 28.83
CA GLU A 420 1.74 -22.67 30.29
C GLU A 420 0.30 -22.54 30.81
N HIS A 421 -0.51 -21.66 30.23
CA HIS A 421 -1.91 -21.49 30.58
C HIS A 421 -2.74 -22.76 30.33
N LEU A 422 -2.47 -23.47 29.24
CA LEU A 422 -3.12 -24.75 28.95
C LEU A 422 -2.71 -25.86 29.95
N LYS A 423 -1.46 -25.86 30.44
CA LYS A 423 -0.99 -26.83 31.45
C LYS A 423 -1.48 -26.52 32.87
N GLY A 424 -1.74 -25.24 33.18
CA GLY A 424 -2.25 -24.82 34.49
C GLY A 424 -3.77 -24.93 34.65
N ALA A 425 -4.50 -25.24 33.59
CA ALA A 425 -5.95 -25.39 33.57
C ALA A 425 -6.40 -26.86 33.75
N TYR A 426 -5.46 -27.79 33.94
CA TYR A 426 -5.66 -29.19 34.29
C TYR A 426 -5.09 -29.46 35.71
#